data_b572e88e9f5f5e8888092496a1fad7c7
#
_entry.id   b572e88e9f5f5e8888092496a1fad7c7
#
_cell.length_a   1.000
_cell.length_b   1.000
_cell.length_c   1.000
_cell.angle_alpha   90.00
_cell.angle_beta   90.00
_cell.angle_gamma   90.00
#
_symmetry.space_group_name_H-M   'P 1'
#
loop_
_entity.id
_entity.type
_entity.pdbx_description
1 polymer ?
#
loop_
_entity_poly.entity_id
_entity_poly.type
_entity_poly.pdbx_seq_one_letter_code
_entity_poly.pdbx_strand_id
1 'polypeptide(L)'
;MKNIFGICEGTQSQACDLFRIRSLDSDTQAKKDRHFNALSAAQKKSSLPIWLIIVKWVTFALFAIIALNILAVGFPTAWKNAPALFFIGAGCGILALILYLCEKKKGKNAETPEVQTLLQEAGQTADEAQRQLSVPDNALQTDILTYSYRLKNGKEKRPLARFYDYLLLNSLVFTEGNMLCIYDHSNVYGIPMDEITAIRKHKKRTIVSGWNKMAPPDDPAFKAFRVQTNGYGMIFLPPCSVVVRHGEEDYEFLVPSYEAEKIGALCG
;
A
#
# COMPACT_ATOMS: atom_id res chain seq x y z
N MET A 1 9.44 -13.32 19.85
CA MET A 1 10.10 -12.11 19.32
C MET A 1 9.07 -11.02 19.23
N LYS A 2 9.44 -9.79 19.60
CA LYS A 2 8.59 -8.60 19.47
C LYS A 2 8.89 -7.92 18.15
N ASN A 3 7.85 -7.54 17.37
CA ASN A 3 8.07 -6.85 16.10
C ASN A 3 8.35 -5.37 16.32
N ILE A 4 9.46 -4.87 15.75
CA ILE A 4 9.88 -3.47 15.91
C ILE A 4 8.86 -2.53 15.24
N PHE A 5 8.40 -2.85 14.03
CA PHE A 5 7.49 -2.00 13.25
C PHE A 5 6.02 -2.44 13.29
N GLY A 6 5.62 -3.25 14.27
CA GLY A 6 4.23 -3.63 14.46
C GLY A 6 3.37 -2.46 14.95
N ILE A 7 2.07 -2.50 14.64
CA ILE A 7 1.09 -1.48 15.07
C ILE A 7 0.18 -2.11 16.12
N CYS A 8 0.32 -1.68 17.38
CA CYS A 8 -0.51 -2.17 18.49
C CYS A 8 -1.72 -1.24 18.69
N GLU A 9 -2.93 -1.74 18.43
CA GLU A 9 -4.18 -0.98 18.64
C GLU A 9 -4.20 0.41 17.97
N GLY A 10 -3.55 0.54 16.81
CA GLY A 10 -3.47 1.78 16.04
C GLY A 10 -2.27 2.67 16.36
N THR A 11 -1.42 2.30 17.31
CA THR A 11 -0.16 2.99 17.65
C THR A 11 1.04 2.13 17.30
N GLN A 12 2.20 2.74 17.07
CA GLN A 12 3.45 1.99 16.89
C GLN A 12 3.75 1.15 18.14
N SER A 13 4.43 0.02 17.97
CA SER A 13 4.80 -0.84 19.09
C SER A 13 5.80 -0.13 20.02
N GLN A 14 5.77 -0.46 21.32
CA GLN A 14 6.78 0.01 22.26
C GLN A 14 8.21 -0.42 21.87
N ALA A 15 8.34 -1.53 21.14
CA ALA A 15 9.63 -1.96 20.59
C ALA A 15 10.22 -0.94 19.60
N CYS A 16 9.37 -0.20 18.87
CA CYS A 16 9.79 0.85 17.96
C CYS A 16 10.49 2.00 18.71
N ASP A 17 9.99 2.35 19.90
CA ASP A 17 10.56 3.45 20.71
C ASP A 17 11.96 3.15 21.21
N LEU A 18 12.32 1.87 21.46
CA LEU A 18 13.65 1.46 21.89
C LEU A 18 14.73 1.72 20.84
N PHE A 19 14.37 1.64 19.56
CA PHE A 19 15.30 1.82 18.45
C PHE A 19 15.22 3.21 17.82
N ARG A 20 14.29 4.06 18.25
CA ARG A 20 14.13 5.40 17.70
C ARG A 20 15.27 6.32 18.16
N ILE A 21 16.07 6.79 17.20
CA ILE A 21 17.20 7.68 17.45
C ILE A 21 16.95 9.13 17.08
N ARG A 22 16.07 9.39 16.10
CA ARG A 22 15.69 10.74 15.65
C ARG A 22 14.21 10.76 15.27
N SER A 23 13.54 11.91 15.50
CA SER A 23 12.15 12.16 15.11
C SER A 23 12.02 13.55 14.52
N LEU A 24 11.08 13.73 13.63
CA LEU A 24 10.72 15.06 13.14
C LEU A 24 10.25 15.95 14.30
N ASP A 25 10.54 17.23 14.21
CA ASP A 25 9.90 18.21 15.07
C ASP A 25 8.38 18.29 14.81
N SER A 26 7.65 18.84 15.78
CA SER A 26 6.20 18.94 15.73
C SER A 26 5.69 19.75 14.53
N ASP A 27 6.44 20.77 14.12
CA ASP A 27 6.03 21.71 13.08
C ASP A 27 6.18 21.06 11.68
N THR A 28 7.31 20.40 11.42
CA THR A 28 7.54 19.65 10.18
C THR A 28 6.58 18.47 10.08
N GLN A 29 6.32 17.76 11.18
CA GLN A 29 5.33 16.67 11.22
C GLN A 29 3.92 17.20 10.88
N ALA A 30 3.49 18.30 11.51
CA ALA A 30 2.19 18.92 11.26
C ALA A 30 2.05 19.45 9.82
N LYS A 31 3.13 19.97 9.23
CA LYS A 31 3.19 20.41 7.84
C LYS A 31 3.04 19.22 6.89
N LYS A 32 3.76 18.13 7.13
CA LYS A 32 3.66 16.88 6.38
C LYS A 32 2.25 16.29 6.43
N ASP A 33 1.64 16.22 7.61
CA ASP A 33 0.29 15.69 7.80
C ASP A 33 -0.76 16.53 7.07
N ARG A 34 -0.60 17.86 7.06
CA ARG A 34 -1.47 18.77 6.28
C ARG A 34 -1.38 18.48 4.78
N HIS A 35 -0.16 18.37 4.22
CA HIS A 35 0.03 18.09 2.81
C HIS A 35 -0.50 16.71 2.42
N PHE A 36 -0.26 15.68 3.24
CA PHE A 36 -0.79 14.34 3.02
C PHE A 36 -2.33 14.31 3.03
N ASN A 37 -2.95 15.02 3.99
CA ASN A 37 -4.40 15.13 4.08
C ASN A 37 -4.99 15.91 2.89
N ALA A 38 -4.33 16.98 2.44
CA ALA A 38 -4.73 17.75 1.27
C ALA A 38 -4.67 16.90 -0.01
N LEU A 39 -3.58 16.16 -0.23
CA LEU A 39 -3.43 15.22 -1.35
C LEU A 39 -4.49 14.12 -1.31
N SER A 40 -4.71 13.50 -0.16
CA SER A 40 -5.77 12.49 0.03
C SER A 40 -7.15 13.04 -0.30
N ALA A 41 -7.45 14.27 0.13
CA ALA A 41 -8.72 14.93 -0.17
C ALA A 41 -8.86 15.23 -1.68
N ALA A 42 -7.80 15.70 -2.33
CA ALA A 42 -7.78 15.95 -3.77
C ALA A 42 -7.95 14.66 -4.58
N GLN A 43 -7.27 13.58 -4.20
CA GLN A 43 -7.43 12.27 -4.83
C GLN A 43 -8.85 11.70 -4.65
N LYS A 44 -9.46 11.83 -3.47
CA LYS A 44 -10.85 11.42 -3.24
C LYS A 44 -11.84 12.21 -4.12
N LYS A 45 -11.59 13.51 -4.36
CA LYS A 45 -12.40 14.32 -5.28
C LYS A 45 -12.24 13.89 -6.74
N SER A 46 -11.07 13.36 -7.13
CA SER A 46 -10.79 12.92 -8.50
C SER A 46 -11.28 11.50 -8.81
N SER A 47 -11.70 10.73 -7.83
CA SER A 47 -12.24 9.37 -8.01
C SER A 47 -13.76 9.31 -7.83
N LEU A 48 -14.42 8.40 -8.55
CA LEU A 48 -15.81 8.06 -8.27
C LEU A 48 -15.90 7.23 -6.98
N PRO A 49 -16.96 7.44 -6.15
CA PRO A 49 -17.24 6.51 -5.06
C PRO A 49 -17.37 5.08 -5.56
N ILE A 50 -16.84 4.12 -4.81
CA ILE A 50 -16.80 2.69 -5.19
C ILE A 50 -18.18 2.16 -5.56
N TRP A 51 -19.24 2.58 -4.86
CA TRP A 51 -20.59 2.14 -5.16
C TRP A 51 -21.08 2.59 -6.55
N LEU A 52 -20.67 3.79 -7.03
CA LEU A 52 -20.96 4.25 -8.40
C LEU A 52 -20.20 3.47 -9.46
N ILE A 53 -18.97 3.02 -9.15
CA ILE A 53 -18.20 2.14 -10.03
C ILE A 53 -18.90 0.78 -10.14
N ILE A 54 -19.41 0.24 -9.03
CA ILE A 54 -20.19 -1.01 -9.02
C ILE A 54 -21.46 -0.83 -9.85
N VAL A 55 -22.23 0.25 -9.62
CA VAL A 55 -23.44 0.55 -10.40
C VAL A 55 -23.14 0.66 -11.89
N LYS A 56 -22.03 1.32 -12.29
CA LYS A 56 -21.59 1.40 -13.68
C LYS A 56 -21.41 0.00 -14.31
N TRP A 57 -20.70 -0.90 -13.63
CA TRP A 57 -20.46 -2.23 -14.15
C TRP A 57 -21.72 -3.09 -14.19
N VAL A 58 -22.60 -2.98 -13.18
CA VAL A 58 -23.89 -3.69 -13.17
C VAL A 58 -24.78 -3.22 -14.30
N THR A 59 -24.92 -1.91 -14.52
CA THR A 59 -25.74 -1.36 -15.61
C THR A 59 -25.16 -1.71 -16.98
N PHE A 60 -23.83 -1.74 -17.14
CA PHE A 60 -23.18 -2.19 -18.38
C PHE A 60 -23.45 -3.67 -18.65
N ALA A 61 -23.34 -4.54 -17.63
CA ALA A 61 -23.62 -5.97 -17.76
C ALA A 61 -25.10 -6.22 -18.12
N LEU A 62 -26.05 -5.53 -17.48
CA LEU A 62 -27.47 -5.61 -17.82
C LEU A 62 -27.74 -5.16 -19.23
N PHE A 63 -27.15 -4.04 -19.67
CA PHE A 63 -27.26 -3.58 -21.06
C PHE A 63 -26.75 -4.62 -22.04
N ALA A 64 -25.56 -5.21 -21.78
CA ALA A 64 -24.98 -6.24 -22.64
C ALA A 64 -25.87 -7.49 -22.74
N ILE A 65 -26.42 -7.97 -21.62
CA ILE A 65 -27.33 -9.12 -21.58
C ILE A 65 -28.59 -8.84 -22.40
N ILE A 66 -29.22 -7.68 -22.22
CA ILE A 66 -30.42 -7.28 -22.96
C ILE A 66 -30.11 -7.18 -24.46
N ALA A 67 -28.99 -6.55 -24.83
CA ALA A 67 -28.57 -6.42 -26.22
C ALA A 67 -28.34 -7.79 -26.88
N LEU A 68 -27.66 -8.71 -26.20
CA LEU A 68 -27.44 -10.08 -26.69
C LEU A 68 -28.76 -10.84 -26.86
N ASN A 69 -29.70 -10.72 -25.92
CA ASN A 69 -31.02 -11.34 -26.06
C ASN A 69 -31.80 -10.80 -27.25
N ILE A 70 -31.79 -9.49 -27.49
CA ILE A 70 -32.44 -8.86 -28.64
C ILE A 70 -31.82 -9.36 -29.97
N LEU A 71 -30.48 -9.48 -30.01
CA LEU A 71 -29.77 -10.02 -31.17
C LEU A 71 -30.11 -11.49 -31.41
N ALA A 72 -30.19 -12.32 -30.39
CA ALA A 72 -30.47 -13.75 -30.48
C ALA A 72 -31.91 -14.04 -30.97
N VAL A 73 -32.89 -13.27 -30.51
CA VAL A 73 -34.32 -13.47 -30.83
C VAL A 73 -34.74 -12.71 -32.12
N GLY A 74 -33.95 -11.73 -32.51
CA GLY A 74 -34.25 -10.82 -33.62
C GLY A 74 -35.10 -9.62 -33.15
N PHE A 75 -34.75 -8.45 -33.69
CA PHE A 75 -35.38 -7.17 -33.28
C PHE A 75 -36.90 -7.15 -33.40
N PRO A 76 -37.56 -7.58 -34.53
CA PRO A 76 -39.02 -7.52 -34.68
C PRO A 76 -39.73 -8.40 -33.64
N THR A 77 -39.22 -9.58 -33.37
CA THR A 77 -39.78 -10.55 -32.41
C THR A 77 -39.62 -10.05 -30.97
N ALA A 78 -38.45 -9.55 -30.64
CA ALA A 78 -38.21 -8.97 -29.31
C ALA A 78 -39.09 -7.76 -29.04
N TRP A 79 -39.24 -6.86 -30.00
CA TRP A 79 -40.13 -5.69 -29.90
C TRP A 79 -41.56 -6.06 -29.64
N LYS A 80 -42.10 -7.05 -30.41
CA LYS A 80 -43.46 -7.51 -30.26
C LYS A 80 -43.74 -8.21 -28.93
N ASN A 81 -42.81 -8.98 -28.43
CA ASN A 81 -43.01 -9.84 -27.26
C ASN A 81 -42.64 -9.13 -25.92
N ALA A 82 -41.66 -8.23 -25.94
CA ALA A 82 -41.17 -7.59 -24.72
C ALA A 82 -40.64 -6.15 -24.96
N PRO A 83 -41.51 -5.21 -25.35
CA PRO A 83 -41.10 -3.82 -25.66
C PRO A 83 -40.42 -3.13 -24.45
N ALA A 84 -40.81 -3.49 -23.24
CA ALA A 84 -40.22 -2.93 -22.02
C ALA A 84 -38.70 -3.19 -21.90
N LEU A 85 -38.18 -4.29 -22.45
CA LEU A 85 -36.74 -4.61 -22.41
C LEU A 85 -35.91 -3.59 -23.19
N PHE A 86 -36.46 -2.98 -24.26
CA PHE A 86 -35.75 -1.94 -25.01
C PHE A 86 -35.59 -0.67 -24.19
N PHE A 87 -36.64 -0.25 -23.45
CA PHE A 87 -36.55 0.92 -22.62
C PHE A 87 -35.62 0.70 -21.41
N ILE A 88 -35.67 -0.48 -20.80
CA ILE A 88 -34.74 -0.86 -19.71
C ILE A 88 -33.32 -0.90 -20.25
N GLY A 89 -33.09 -1.54 -21.39
CA GLY A 89 -31.77 -1.63 -22.02
C GLY A 89 -31.22 -0.25 -22.36
N ALA A 90 -31.99 0.59 -23.00
CA ALA A 90 -31.62 1.98 -23.32
C ALA A 90 -31.28 2.77 -22.05
N GLY A 91 -32.12 2.66 -21.01
CA GLY A 91 -31.88 3.33 -19.71
C GLY A 91 -30.56 2.86 -19.05
N CYS A 92 -30.31 1.57 -19.04
CA CYS A 92 -29.05 1.01 -18.54
C CYS A 92 -27.83 1.48 -19.35
N GLY A 93 -27.95 1.51 -20.68
CA GLY A 93 -26.88 2.00 -21.57
C GLY A 93 -26.57 3.48 -21.37
N ILE A 94 -27.61 4.31 -21.29
CA ILE A 94 -27.45 5.76 -21.02
C ILE A 94 -26.81 5.98 -19.65
N LEU A 95 -27.29 5.31 -18.61
CA LEU A 95 -26.73 5.44 -17.25
C LEU A 95 -25.27 4.99 -17.20
N ALA A 96 -24.93 3.88 -17.82
CA ALA A 96 -23.55 3.39 -17.90
C ALA A 96 -22.64 4.39 -18.64
N LEU A 97 -23.12 5.00 -19.73
CA LEU A 97 -22.41 6.02 -20.49
C LEU A 97 -22.20 7.30 -19.66
N ILE A 98 -23.24 7.77 -18.95
CA ILE A 98 -23.13 8.94 -18.08
C ILE A 98 -22.07 8.70 -16.98
N LEU A 99 -22.13 7.55 -16.31
CA LEU A 99 -21.17 7.20 -15.26
C LEU A 99 -19.74 7.08 -15.82
N TYR A 100 -19.57 6.53 -17.03
CA TYR A 100 -18.28 6.48 -17.70
C TYR A 100 -17.72 7.88 -18.02
N LEU A 101 -18.57 8.79 -18.53
CA LEU A 101 -18.17 10.17 -18.82
C LEU A 101 -17.83 10.94 -17.54
N CYS A 102 -18.57 10.71 -16.45
CA CYS A 102 -18.29 11.28 -15.14
C CYS A 102 -16.93 10.80 -14.59
N GLU A 103 -16.63 9.50 -14.72
CA GLU A 103 -15.34 8.95 -14.33
C GLU A 103 -14.18 9.54 -15.14
N LYS A 104 -14.34 9.62 -16.46
CA LYS A 104 -13.34 10.22 -17.36
C LYS A 104 -13.11 11.72 -17.05
N LYS A 105 -14.17 12.46 -16.73
CA LYS A 105 -14.07 13.87 -16.32
C LYS A 105 -13.34 14.01 -14.99
N LYS A 106 -13.65 13.15 -14.01
CA LYS A 106 -12.98 13.16 -12.69
C LYS A 106 -11.53 12.73 -12.79
N GLY A 107 -11.19 11.73 -13.63
CA GLY A 107 -9.80 11.33 -13.86
C GLY A 107 -8.93 12.47 -14.39
N LYS A 108 -9.48 13.34 -15.25
CA LYS A 108 -8.78 14.55 -15.70
C LYS A 108 -8.52 15.58 -14.59
N ASN A 109 -9.33 15.57 -13.52
CA ASN A 109 -9.13 16.46 -12.38
C ASN A 109 -7.93 16.03 -11.50
N ALA A 110 -7.39 14.82 -11.67
CA ALA A 110 -6.17 14.38 -11.02
C ALA A 110 -4.91 15.06 -11.60
N GLU A 111 -5.01 15.62 -12.81
CA GLU A 111 -3.92 16.33 -13.51
C GLU A 111 -4.04 17.85 -13.43
N THR A 112 -4.88 18.36 -12.52
CA THR A 112 -5.06 19.81 -12.37
C THR A 112 -3.78 20.48 -11.84
N PRO A 113 -3.51 21.75 -12.23
CA PRO A 113 -2.37 22.50 -11.68
C PRO A 113 -2.36 22.52 -10.14
N GLU A 114 -3.53 22.56 -9.50
CA GLU A 114 -3.69 22.53 -8.06
C GLU A 114 -3.12 21.22 -7.45
N VAL A 115 -3.42 20.05 -8.05
CA VAL A 115 -2.88 18.77 -7.60
C VAL A 115 -1.37 18.69 -7.84
N GLN A 116 -0.87 19.24 -8.96
CA GLN A 116 0.56 19.29 -9.23
C GLN A 116 1.30 20.17 -8.19
N THR A 117 0.74 21.31 -7.83
CA THR A 117 1.28 22.16 -6.77
C THR A 117 1.34 21.42 -5.43
N LEU A 118 0.26 20.75 -5.04
CA LEU A 118 0.22 19.95 -3.81
C LEU A 118 1.25 18.80 -3.81
N LEU A 119 1.47 18.16 -4.96
CA LEU A 119 2.51 17.12 -5.10
C LEU A 119 3.92 17.72 -4.96
N GLN A 120 4.15 18.90 -5.53
CA GLN A 120 5.44 19.59 -5.42
C GLN A 120 5.70 20.04 -3.98
N GLU A 121 4.70 20.61 -3.29
CA GLU A 121 4.81 21.01 -1.88
C GLU A 121 5.03 19.80 -0.96
N ALA A 122 4.35 18.67 -1.23
CA ALA A 122 4.57 17.42 -0.51
C ALA A 122 6.00 16.88 -0.72
N GLY A 123 6.53 16.97 -1.96
CA GLY A 123 7.90 16.61 -2.28
C GLY A 123 8.91 17.46 -1.51
N GLN A 124 8.75 18.78 -1.54
CA GLN A 124 9.63 19.70 -0.80
C GLN A 124 9.60 19.43 0.72
N THR A 125 8.42 19.11 1.27
CA THR A 125 8.30 18.77 2.68
C THR A 125 8.96 17.42 3.01
N ALA A 126 8.91 16.45 2.09
CA ALA A 126 9.63 15.19 2.24
C ALA A 126 11.15 15.40 2.24
N ASP A 127 11.67 16.23 1.33
CA ASP A 127 13.10 16.57 1.27
C ASP A 127 13.55 17.34 2.53
N GLU A 128 12.71 18.23 3.05
CA GLU A 128 12.95 18.95 4.31
C GLU A 128 13.03 17.98 5.48
N ALA A 129 12.11 17.01 5.57
CA ALA A 129 12.08 15.98 6.59
C ALA A 129 13.34 15.08 6.52
N GLN A 130 13.78 14.67 5.33
CA GLN A 130 15.00 13.88 5.16
C GLN A 130 16.22 14.65 5.64
N ARG A 131 16.34 15.92 5.26
CA ARG A 131 17.47 16.78 5.68
C ARG A 131 17.48 16.99 7.19
N GLN A 132 16.32 17.27 7.82
CA GLN A 132 16.20 17.43 9.26
C GLN A 132 16.66 16.18 10.03
N LEU A 133 16.34 15.00 9.52
CA LEU A 133 16.71 13.73 10.12
C LEU A 133 18.08 13.21 9.67
N SER A 134 18.82 14.00 8.89
CA SER A 134 20.15 13.65 8.37
C SER A 134 20.15 12.32 7.60
N VAL A 135 19.09 12.07 6.81
CA VAL A 135 19.03 10.92 5.92
C VAL A 135 19.92 11.20 4.71
N PRO A 136 20.90 10.36 4.39
CA PRO A 136 21.82 10.60 3.30
C PRO A 136 21.14 10.38 1.94
N ASP A 137 21.59 11.10 0.90
CA ASP A 137 21.03 11.02 -0.46
C ASP A 137 21.21 9.62 -1.09
N ASN A 138 22.20 8.87 -0.65
CA ASN A 138 22.47 7.50 -1.10
C ASN A 138 21.73 6.43 -0.30
N ALA A 139 20.80 6.80 0.59
CA ALA A 139 19.96 5.86 1.31
C ALA A 139 19.16 4.97 0.34
N LEU A 140 19.13 3.67 0.61
CA LEU A 140 18.50 2.69 -0.26
C LEU A 140 17.01 2.57 0.04
N GLN A 141 16.20 2.70 -0.99
CA GLN A 141 14.77 2.42 -0.87
C GLN A 141 14.53 0.94 -0.53
N THR A 142 13.78 0.70 0.53
CA THR A 142 13.51 -0.64 1.07
C THR A 142 12.07 -0.73 1.56
N ASP A 143 11.43 -1.85 1.28
CA ASP A 143 10.11 -2.13 1.84
C ASP A 143 10.24 -2.85 3.17
N ILE A 144 9.50 -2.39 4.17
CA ILE A 144 9.34 -3.07 5.45
C ILE A 144 7.92 -3.59 5.55
N LEU A 145 7.76 -4.78 6.09
CA LEU A 145 6.46 -5.39 6.34
C LEU A 145 6.00 -5.04 7.76
N THR A 146 4.86 -4.37 7.85
CA THR A 146 4.19 -4.14 9.12
C THR A 146 2.86 -4.88 9.21
N TYR A 147 2.37 -5.08 10.42
CA TYR A 147 1.07 -5.64 10.68
C TYR A 147 0.45 -5.06 11.95
N SER A 148 -0.87 -5.02 12.00
CA SER A 148 -1.59 -4.63 13.21
C SER A 148 -1.77 -5.82 14.14
N TYR A 149 -1.61 -5.60 15.43
CA TYR A 149 -1.87 -6.58 16.47
C TYR A 149 -2.48 -5.90 17.70
N ARG A 150 -2.98 -6.71 18.63
CA ARG A 150 -3.41 -6.28 19.97
C ARG A 150 -2.79 -7.20 21.01
N LEU A 151 -2.62 -6.70 22.21
CA LEU A 151 -2.15 -7.51 23.32
C LEU A 151 -3.34 -8.17 24.01
N LYS A 152 -3.27 -9.50 24.16
CA LYS A 152 -4.20 -10.28 24.95
C LYS A 152 -3.41 -11.17 25.92
N ASN A 153 -3.53 -10.91 27.23
CA ASN A 153 -2.76 -11.60 28.28
C ASN A 153 -1.23 -11.50 28.02
N GLY A 154 -0.74 -10.30 27.67
CA GLY A 154 0.69 -10.06 27.38
C GLY A 154 1.21 -10.68 26.08
N LYS A 155 0.36 -11.36 25.29
CA LYS A 155 0.75 -11.98 24.03
C LYS A 155 0.17 -11.21 22.84
N GLU A 156 0.98 -11.03 21.80
CA GLU A 156 0.51 -10.47 20.54
C GLU A 156 -0.55 -11.35 19.90
N LYS A 157 -1.72 -10.80 19.67
CA LYS A 157 -2.80 -11.43 18.94
C LYS A 157 -3.09 -10.62 17.68
N ARG A 158 -2.81 -11.20 16.53
CA ARG A 158 -3.18 -10.60 15.25
C ARG A 158 -4.69 -10.67 15.07
N PRO A 159 -5.39 -9.60 14.72
CA PRO A 159 -6.77 -9.69 14.28
C PRO A 159 -6.81 -10.55 13.01
N LEU A 160 -7.89 -11.31 12.83
CA LEU A 160 -8.12 -11.97 11.54
C LEU A 160 -8.17 -10.89 10.47
N ALA A 161 -7.16 -10.83 9.64
CA ALA A 161 -7.14 -9.90 8.51
C ALA A 161 -8.29 -10.28 7.56
N ARG A 162 -9.13 -9.31 7.25
CA ARG A 162 -10.26 -9.56 6.32
C ARG A 162 -9.77 -9.70 4.88
N PHE A 163 -8.64 -9.02 4.52
CA PHE A 163 -8.12 -8.99 3.17
C PHE A 163 -6.60 -9.15 3.10
N TYR A 164 -5.83 -8.48 3.99
CA TYR A 164 -4.37 -8.50 3.97
C TYR A 164 -3.80 -8.72 5.36
N ASP A 165 -2.78 -9.56 5.44
CA ASP A 165 -2.09 -9.87 6.71
C ASP A 165 -1.03 -8.81 7.05
N TYR A 166 -0.43 -8.20 6.00
CA TYR A 166 0.67 -7.25 6.12
C TYR A 166 0.48 -6.04 5.20
N LEU A 167 1.10 -4.94 5.58
CA LEU A 167 1.21 -3.71 4.81
C LEU A 167 2.68 -3.49 4.45
N LEU A 168 2.96 -3.10 3.19
CA LEU A 168 4.26 -2.60 2.79
C LEU A 168 4.42 -1.14 3.23
N LEU A 169 5.47 -0.88 4.02
CA LEU A 169 5.95 0.45 4.34
C LEU A 169 7.16 0.75 3.47
N ASN A 170 7.04 1.79 2.67
CA ASN A 170 8.16 2.30 1.90
C ASN A 170 9.10 3.06 2.85
N SER A 171 10.34 2.62 2.96
CA SER A 171 11.32 3.17 3.90
C SER A 171 12.63 3.42 3.18
N LEU A 172 13.51 4.23 3.77
CA LEU A 172 14.89 4.35 3.34
C LEU A 172 15.78 3.68 4.38
N VAL A 173 16.77 2.92 3.93
CA VAL A 173 17.78 2.31 4.80
C VAL A 173 19.17 2.78 4.44
N PHE A 174 20.00 3.00 5.45
CA PHE A 174 21.38 3.44 5.33
C PHE A 174 22.18 2.99 6.55
N THR A 175 23.49 3.14 6.50
CA THR A 175 24.36 2.85 7.63
C THR A 175 24.92 4.13 8.21
N GLU A 176 25.00 4.22 9.54
CA GLU A 176 25.59 5.33 10.27
C GLU A 176 26.46 4.77 11.41
N GLY A 177 27.79 4.86 11.26
CA GLY A 177 28.70 4.15 12.18
C GLY A 177 28.45 2.65 12.16
N ASN A 178 28.21 2.05 13.34
CA ASN A 178 27.88 0.64 13.50
C ASN A 178 26.36 0.38 13.55
N MET A 179 25.54 1.26 12.98
CA MET A 179 24.07 1.12 13.01
C MET A 179 23.49 0.95 11.62
N LEU A 180 22.56 0.03 11.48
CA LEU A 180 21.59 -0.01 10.39
C LEU A 180 20.47 0.98 10.71
N CYS A 181 20.37 2.04 9.94
CA CYS A 181 19.36 3.08 10.11
C CYS A 181 18.18 2.87 9.16
N ILE A 182 16.98 3.00 9.68
CA ILE A 182 15.73 2.85 8.94
C ILE A 182 14.90 4.13 9.11
N TYR A 183 14.58 4.80 8.01
CA TYR A 183 13.74 5.99 7.97
C TYR A 183 12.34 5.66 7.48
N ASP A 184 11.32 5.95 8.28
CA ASP A 184 9.90 5.67 8.01
C ASP A 184 9.10 6.91 7.57
N HIS A 185 9.78 7.94 7.09
CA HIS A 185 9.24 9.26 6.73
C HIS A 185 8.92 10.20 7.92
N SER A 186 9.03 9.76 9.15
CA SER A 186 8.80 10.58 10.35
C SER A 186 9.90 10.42 11.39
N ASN A 187 10.52 9.25 11.43
CA ASN A 187 11.52 8.86 12.41
C ASN A 187 12.68 8.14 11.74
N VAL A 188 13.82 8.15 12.41
CA VAL A 188 14.94 7.27 12.11
C VAL A 188 15.12 6.32 13.28
N TYR A 189 15.20 5.03 12.97
CA TYR A 189 15.47 3.95 13.91
C TYR A 189 16.87 3.44 13.65
N GLY A 190 17.69 3.34 14.69
CA GLY A 190 19.05 2.81 14.63
C GLY A 190 19.12 1.45 15.30
N ILE A 191 19.52 0.44 14.54
CA ILE A 191 19.69 -0.94 15.01
C ILE A 191 21.18 -1.24 14.97
N PRO A 192 21.83 -1.51 16.13
CA PRO A 192 23.25 -1.89 16.15
C PRO A 192 23.47 -3.13 15.28
N MET A 193 24.43 -3.07 14.36
CA MET A 193 24.67 -4.18 13.42
C MET A 193 25.19 -5.45 14.11
N ASP A 194 25.91 -5.29 15.19
CA ASP A 194 26.37 -6.41 16.04
C ASP A 194 25.23 -7.07 16.84
N GLU A 195 24.09 -6.43 16.98
CA GLU A 195 22.88 -7.02 17.55
C GLU A 195 22.03 -7.78 16.52
N ILE A 196 22.30 -7.63 15.21
CA ILE A 196 21.62 -8.38 14.17
C ILE A 196 22.19 -9.78 14.10
N THR A 197 21.44 -10.76 14.62
CA THR A 197 21.92 -12.12 14.79
C THR A 197 21.62 -13.04 13.61
N ALA A 198 20.57 -12.75 12.84
CA ALA A 198 20.19 -13.58 11.69
C ALA A 198 19.20 -12.89 10.76
N ILE A 199 19.22 -13.27 9.48
CA ILE A 199 18.16 -13.01 8.51
C ILE A 199 17.52 -14.35 8.15
N ARG A 200 16.26 -14.57 8.57
CA ARG A 200 15.54 -15.84 8.43
C ARG A 200 14.49 -15.76 7.33
N LYS A 201 14.62 -16.54 6.28
CA LYS A 201 13.63 -16.65 5.20
C LYS A 201 12.47 -17.54 5.64
N HIS A 202 11.23 -17.06 5.54
CA HIS A 202 10.04 -17.86 5.81
C HIS A 202 9.60 -18.61 4.54
N LYS A 203 9.20 -19.88 4.72
CA LYS A 203 8.72 -20.71 3.60
C LYS A 203 7.30 -20.34 3.19
N LYS A 204 6.46 -19.93 4.16
CA LYS A 204 5.05 -19.60 3.94
C LYS A 204 4.93 -18.20 3.35
N ARG A 205 4.13 -18.08 2.29
CA ARG A 205 3.75 -16.77 1.75
C ARG A 205 2.69 -16.13 2.63
N THR A 206 2.68 -14.82 2.63
CA THR A 206 1.66 -14.01 3.30
C THR A 206 1.00 -13.06 2.32
N ILE A 207 -0.17 -12.57 2.65
CA ILE A 207 -0.93 -11.60 1.85
C ILE A 207 -0.46 -10.21 2.24
N VAL A 208 -0.16 -9.39 1.24
CA VAL A 208 0.42 -8.06 1.46
C VAL A 208 -0.38 -7.01 0.69
N SER A 209 -0.53 -5.83 1.28
CA SER A 209 -1.08 -4.63 0.65
C SER A 209 -0.01 -3.53 0.51
N GLY A 210 -0.36 -2.47 -0.23
CA GLY A 210 0.55 -1.33 -0.42
C GLY A 210 1.61 -1.56 -1.50
N TRP A 211 1.36 -2.47 -2.46
CA TRP A 211 2.25 -2.66 -3.59
C TRP A 211 2.34 -1.39 -4.43
N ASN A 212 3.51 -0.79 -4.46
CA ASN A 212 3.80 0.47 -5.15
C ASN A 212 4.99 0.39 -6.09
N LYS A 213 5.40 -0.83 -6.47
CA LYS A 213 6.52 -1.03 -7.40
C LYS A 213 6.10 -0.68 -8.83
N MET A 214 7.05 -0.15 -9.62
CA MET A 214 6.83 0.12 -11.05
C MET A 214 6.56 -1.15 -11.85
N ALA A 215 7.24 -2.26 -11.49
CA ALA A 215 7.04 -3.56 -12.10
C ALA A 215 5.86 -4.29 -11.45
N PRO A 216 5.05 -5.03 -12.23
CA PRO A 216 3.97 -5.86 -11.70
C PRO A 216 4.53 -7.02 -10.86
N PRO A 217 3.73 -7.59 -9.92
CA PRO A 217 4.19 -8.67 -9.03
C PRO A 217 4.59 -9.96 -9.75
N ASP A 218 4.10 -10.19 -10.96
CA ASP A 218 4.41 -11.35 -11.82
C ASP A 218 5.61 -11.13 -12.75
N ASP A 219 6.24 -9.95 -12.68
CA ASP A 219 7.47 -9.66 -13.41
C ASP A 219 8.57 -10.70 -13.10
N PRO A 220 9.35 -11.16 -14.11
CA PRO A 220 10.47 -12.09 -13.92
C PRO A 220 11.45 -11.69 -12.82
N ALA A 221 11.67 -10.38 -12.60
CA ALA A 221 12.51 -9.86 -11.53
C ALA A 221 12.04 -10.30 -10.13
N PHE A 222 10.74 -10.51 -9.93
CA PHE A 222 10.17 -10.95 -8.66
C PHE A 222 9.90 -12.46 -8.57
N LYS A 223 9.94 -13.20 -9.70
CA LYS A 223 9.70 -14.66 -9.70
C LYS A 223 10.70 -15.42 -8.83
N ALA A 224 11.97 -15.04 -8.86
CA ALA A 224 13.03 -15.66 -8.04
C ALA A 224 12.71 -15.57 -6.54
N PHE A 225 12.01 -14.53 -6.13
CA PHE A 225 11.59 -14.28 -4.74
C PHE A 225 10.21 -14.84 -4.42
N ARG A 226 9.58 -15.58 -5.35
CA ARG A 226 8.25 -16.19 -5.18
C ARG A 226 7.13 -15.17 -4.91
N VAL A 227 7.28 -13.92 -5.37
CA VAL A 227 6.20 -12.93 -5.39
C VAL A 227 5.18 -13.33 -6.44
N GLN A 228 3.91 -13.29 -6.09
CA GLN A 228 2.81 -13.66 -6.98
C GLN A 228 1.60 -12.77 -6.74
N THR A 229 0.77 -12.64 -7.75
CA THR A 229 -0.58 -12.11 -7.62
C THR A 229 -1.61 -13.18 -7.94
N ASN A 230 -2.79 -13.11 -7.33
CA ASN A 230 -3.94 -13.90 -7.78
C ASN A 230 -4.74 -13.11 -8.82
N GLY A 231 -5.76 -13.74 -9.41
CA GLY A 231 -6.67 -13.10 -10.39
C GLY A 231 -7.48 -11.92 -9.82
N TYR A 232 -7.43 -11.68 -8.51
CA TYR A 232 -8.11 -10.58 -7.80
C TYR A 232 -7.16 -9.47 -7.36
N GLY A 233 -5.90 -9.48 -7.83
CA GLY A 233 -4.91 -8.44 -7.51
C GLY A 233 -4.33 -8.52 -6.09
N MET A 234 -4.55 -9.61 -5.34
CA MET A 234 -3.88 -9.80 -4.07
C MET A 234 -2.41 -10.17 -4.29
N ILE A 235 -1.53 -9.58 -3.50
CA ILE A 235 -0.09 -9.82 -3.56
C ILE A 235 0.29 -10.84 -2.49
N PHE A 236 1.02 -11.87 -2.92
CA PHE A 236 1.53 -12.93 -2.06
C PHE A 236 3.05 -12.96 -2.14
N LEU A 237 3.72 -12.89 -1.01
CA LEU A 237 5.17 -13.01 -0.94
C LEU A 237 5.64 -13.67 0.36
N PRO A 238 6.77 -14.38 0.35
CA PRO A 238 7.39 -14.88 1.57
C PRO A 238 8.11 -13.71 2.27
N PRO A 239 7.89 -13.51 3.58
CA PRO A 239 8.65 -12.55 4.37
C PRO A 239 10.01 -13.13 4.79
N CYS A 240 10.92 -12.23 5.16
CA CYS A 240 12.14 -12.54 5.90
C CYS A 240 12.13 -11.79 7.22
N SER A 241 12.50 -12.45 8.31
CA SER A 241 12.72 -11.81 9.61
C SER A 241 14.18 -11.42 9.74
N VAL A 242 14.46 -10.17 10.01
CA VAL A 242 15.75 -9.70 10.52
C VAL A 242 15.66 -9.76 12.03
N VAL A 243 16.45 -10.64 12.64
CA VAL A 243 16.41 -10.93 14.08
C VAL A 243 17.44 -10.07 14.78
N VAL A 244 17.00 -9.33 15.79
CA VAL A 244 17.82 -8.41 16.59
C VAL A 244 17.78 -8.88 18.04
N ARG A 245 18.96 -9.05 18.66
CA ARG A 245 19.12 -9.35 20.08
C ARG A 245 19.52 -8.08 20.80
N HIS A 246 18.59 -7.46 21.52
CA HIS A 246 18.87 -6.27 22.32
C HIS A 246 18.77 -6.59 23.81
N GLY A 247 19.92 -6.58 24.52
CA GLY A 247 20.00 -7.09 25.88
C GLY A 247 19.67 -8.58 25.95
N GLU A 248 18.67 -8.91 26.80
CA GLU A 248 18.19 -10.31 26.96
C GLU A 248 16.98 -10.64 26.07
N GLU A 249 16.47 -9.67 25.31
CA GLU A 249 15.26 -9.86 24.52
C GLU A 249 15.53 -9.98 23.02
N ASP A 250 14.72 -10.82 22.35
CA ASP A 250 14.76 -10.99 20.91
C ASP A 250 13.65 -10.13 20.27
N TYR A 251 14.07 -9.30 19.33
CA TYR A 251 13.21 -8.49 18.46
C TYR A 251 13.33 -8.97 17.02
N GLU A 252 12.39 -8.54 16.21
CA GLU A 252 12.47 -8.75 14.77
C GLU A 252 11.83 -7.59 14.02
N PHE A 253 12.28 -7.35 12.81
CA PHE A 253 11.49 -6.66 11.80
C PHE A 253 11.41 -7.51 10.54
N LEU A 254 10.36 -7.29 9.78
CA LEU A 254 10.04 -8.12 8.62
C LEU A 254 10.26 -7.33 7.34
N VAL A 255 10.89 -7.98 6.37
CA VAL A 255 11.06 -7.45 5.01
C VAL A 255 10.56 -8.46 3.98
N PRO A 256 10.16 -8.03 2.78
CA PRO A 256 9.95 -8.94 1.66
C PRO A 256 11.22 -9.71 1.33
N SER A 257 11.07 -10.92 0.79
CA SER A 257 12.23 -11.76 0.45
C SER A 257 13.18 -11.11 -0.56
N TYR A 258 12.70 -10.21 -1.42
CA TYR A 258 13.52 -9.48 -2.38
C TYR A 258 14.35 -8.33 -1.75
N GLU A 259 14.05 -7.93 -0.52
CA GLU A 259 14.82 -6.91 0.21
C GLU A 259 15.88 -7.52 1.14
N ALA A 260 15.79 -8.84 1.42
CA ALA A 260 16.65 -9.49 2.38
C ALA A 260 18.14 -9.43 2.02
N GLU A 261 18.49 -9.53 0.73
CA GLU A 261 19.87 -9.44 0.25
C GLU A 261 20.44 -8.02 0.41
N LYS A 262 19.59 -7.00 0.17
CA LYS A 262 19.96 -5.60 0.37
C LYS A 262 20.30 -5.30 1.84
N ILE A 263 19.45 -5.77 2.76
CA ILE A 263 19.71 -5.63 4.21
C ILE A 263 20.97 -6.41 4.59
N GLY A 264 21.16 -7.64 4.10
CA GLY A 264 22.35 -8.42 4.35
C GLY A 264 23.63 -7.74 3.89
N ALA A 265 23.61 -7.10 2.72
CA ALA A 265 24.77 -6.37 2.18
C ALA A 265 25.10 -5.11 2.98
N LEU A 266 24.16 -4.51 3.68
CA LEU A 266 24.39 -3.36 4.56
C LEU A 266 24.96 -3.78 5.94
N CYS A 267 24.66 -5.00 6.38
CA CYS A 267 25.06 -5.50 7.70
C CYS A 267 26.40 -6.27 7.69
N GLY A 268 26.98 -6.51 6.55
CA GLY A 268 28.21 -7.24 6.57
C GLY A 268 28.89 -7.66 5.44
#